data_9e30b6057a5ff4408a6f681142beebcb
#
_entry.id   9e30b6057a5ff4408a6f681142beebcb
#
_cell.length_a   1.000
_cell.length_b   1.000
_cell.length_c   1.000
_cell.angle_alpha   90.00
_cell.angle_beta   90.00
_cell.angle_gamma   90.00
#
_symmetry.space_group_name_H-M   'P 1'
#
loop_
_entity.id
_entity.type
_entity.pdbx_description
1 polymer ?
#
loop_
_entity_poly.entity_id
_entity_poly.type
_entity_poly.pdbx_seq_one_letter_code
_entity_poly.pdbx_strand_id
1 'polypeptide(L)'
;IESEYLTPGAVLRIGGSLLVYCEIDLPQAMAAFAPLPRASLARLRAEALIDTVAPSELPVLIQGPTGAGKELLATRVHQKSGRKGALVAVNCSTFSKELIGSELFGHVAGAFSGAASNRTGLFAAANEGTLFLDEIADLPLEQQPALLRAMQEKKIRPVGSDKELAVDARVVAASHKKLSELTTAGNFRADL
;
A
#
# COMPACT_ATOMS: atom_id res chain seq x y z
N ILE A 1 -24.25 27.34 34.30
CA ILE A 1 -23.49 26.35 33.53
C ILE A 1 -22.16 27.05 33.25
N GLU A 2 -21.11 26.70 33.99
CA GLU A 2 -19.78 27.19 33.71
C GLU A 2 -19.32 26.57 32.37
N SER A 3 -18.92 27.40 31.44
CA SER A 3 -18.37 27.00 30.17
C SER A 3 -16.88 26.69 30.41
N GLU A 4 -16.50 25.41 30.59
CA GLU A 4 -15.11 25.00 30.50
C GLU A 4 -14.70 24.99 29.04
N TYR A 5 -13.62 25.68 28.72
CA TYR A 5 -13.02 25.63 27.39
C TYR A 5 -12.28 24.28 27.21
N LEU A 6 -12.60 23.60 26.10
CA LEU A 6 -11.89 22.38 25.75
C LEU A 6 -10.45 22.68 25.35
N THR A 7 -9.50 22.00 25.96
CA THR A 7 -8.08 22.06 25.55
C THR A 7 -7.79 21.00 24.47
N PRO A 8 -6.82 21.24 23.57
CA PRO A 8 -6.42 20.24 22.58
C PRO A 8 -6.05 18.91 23.26
N GLY A 9 -6.63 17.82 22.79
CA GLY A 9 -6.52 16.49 23.37
C GLY A 9 -7.65 16.11 24.32
N ALA A 10 -8.55 17.03 24.68
CA ALA A 10 -9.73 16.71 25.48
C ALA A 10 -10.62 15.67 24.78
N VAL A 11 -11.02 14.66 25.51
CA VAL A 11 -11.88 13.57 25.02
C VAL A 11 -13.29 13.76 25.55
N LEU A 12 -14.24 13.91 24.64
CA LEU A 12 -15.67 14.01 24.95
C LEU A 12 -16.34 12.68 24.61
N ARG A 13 -17.13 12.17 25.53
CA ARG A 13 -18.00 11.01 25.26
C ARG A 13 -19.44 11.49 25.11
N ILE A 14 -20.05 11.25 23.94
CA ILE A 14 -21.45 11.52 23.68
C ILE A 14 -22.12 10.20 23.27
N GLY A 15 -22.86 9.58 24.20
CA GLY A 15 -23.44 8.27 23.99
C GLY A 15 -22.36 7.20 23.79
N GLY A 16 -22.43 6.48 22.65
CA GLY A 16 -21.43 5.50 22.23
C GLY A 16 -20.22 6.05 21.46
N SER A 17 -20.18 7.36 21.20
CA SER A 17 -19.12 8.01 20.42
C SER A 17 -18.11 8.72 21.30
N LEU A 18 -16.83 8.58 20.96
CA LEU A 18 -15.73 9.34 21.54
C LEU A 18 -15.31 10.42 20.55
N LEU A 19 -15.34 11.67 20.98
CA LEU A 19 -14.88 12.84 20.24
C LEU A 19 -13.58 13.33 20.88
N VAL A 20 -12.53 13.50 20.09
CA VAL A 20 -11.30 14.13 20.56
C VAL A 20 -11.25 15.54 19.99
N TYR A 21 -11.21 16.54 20.86
CA TYR A 21 -10.98 17.91 20.43
C TYR A 21 -9.50 18.06 20.06
N CYS A 22 -9.26 18.44 18.82
CA CYS A 22 -7.92 18.73 18.32
C CYS A 22 -7.95 20.11 17.68
N GLU A 23 -7.10 21.00 18.14
CA GLU A 23 -6.77 22.20 17.42
C GLU A 23 -5.72 21.83 16.38
N ILE A 24 -6.10 21.80 15.10
CA ILE A 24 -5.21 21.49 14.00
C ILE A 24 -5.13 22.75 13.17
N ASP A 25 -3.93 23.29 13.08
CA ASP A 25 -3.61 24.30 12.06
C ASP A 25 -3.61 23.56 10.71
N LEU A 26 -4.77 23.64 10.02
CA LEU A 26 -4.97 22.98 8.74
C LEU A 26 -4.24 23.78 7.68
N PRO A 27 -3.18 23.23 7.04
CA PRO A 27 -2.50 23.93 5.95
C PRO A 27 -3.52 24.35 4.87
N GLN A 28 -3.30 25.49 4.23
CA GLN A 28 -4.12 26.05 3.13
C GLN A 28 -4.43 25.04 2.00
N ALA A 29 -3.67 23.96 1.91
CA ALA A 29 -3.94 22.83 1.02
C ALA A 29 -5.33 22.17 1.21
N MET A 30 -5.98 22.33 2.37
CA MET A 30 -7.33 21.80 2.60
C MET A 30 -8.45 22.61 1.92
N ALA A 31 -8.23 23.83 1.54
CA ALA A 31 -9.20 24.60 0.75
C ALA A 31 -9.48 23.99 -0.63
N ALA A 32 -8.54 23.18 -1.15
CA ALA A 32 -8.69 22.44 -2.41
C ALA A 32 -9.50 21.12 -2.28
N PHE A 33 -9.87 20.74 -1.06
CA PHE A 33 -10.59 19.48 -0.78
C PHE A 33 -12.11 19.64 -0.57
N ALA A 34 -12.69 20.77 -0.89
CA ALA A 34 -14.15 20.87 -1.00
C ALA A 34 -14.60 20.18 -2.30
N PRO A 35 -15.48 19.14 -2.27
CA PRO A 35 -16.41 18.82 -1.20
C PRO A 35 -16.35 17.35 -0.76
N LEU A 36 -15.56 17.01 0.22
CA LEU A 36 -15.73 15.71 0.89
C LEU A 36 -16.33 15.96 2.28
N PRO A 37 -17.67 15.93 2.43
CA PRO A 37 -18.35 16.36 3.65
C PRO A 37 -18.16 15.47 4.87
N ARG A 38 -17.29 14.42 4.82
CA ARG A 38 -17.07 13.48 5.92
C ARG A 38 -15.66 12.91 5.98
N ALA A 39 -14.62 13.70 5.78
CA ALA A 39 -13.28 13.22 6.04
C ALA A 39 -13.09 13.05 7.57
N SER A 40 -12.86 11.81 8.01
CA SER A 40 -12.49 11.57 9.42
C SER A 40 -11.13 12.21 9.72
N LEU A 41 -10.89 12.58 10.98
CA LEU A 41 -9.59 13.12 11.41
C LEU A 41 -8.42 12.19 11.03
N ALA A 42 -8.64 10.87 11.09
CA ALA A 42 -7.66 9.86 10.68
C ALA A 42 -7.31 10.01 9.19
N ARG A 43 -8.29 10.27 8.34
CA ARG A 43 -8.06 10.50 6.91
C ARG A 43 -7.28 11.79 6.65
N LEU A 44 -7.62 12.87 7.32
CA LEU A 44 -6.91 14.15 7.19
C LEU A 44 -5.43 14.01 7.59
N ARG A 45 -5.15 13.26 8.66
CA ARG A 45 -3.78 12.94 9.08
C ARG A 45 -3.05 12.11 8.03
N ALA A 46 -3.71 11.11 7.46
CA ALA A 46 -3.14 10.28 6.40
C ALA A 46 -2.81 11.11 5.14
N GLU A 47 -3.70 12.01 4.73
CA GLU A 47 -3.46 12.91 3.59
C GLU A 47 -2.28 13.86 3.85
N ALA A 48 -2.15 14.42 5.05
CA ALA A 48 -1.00 15.26 5.41
C ALA A 48 0.33 14.47 5.40
N LEU A 49 0.32 13.21 5.82
CA LEU A 49 1.49 12.33 5.75
C LEU A 49 1.87 12.00 4.30
N ILE A 50 0.89 11.87 3.40
CA ILE A 50 1.17 11.61 1.99
C ILE A 50 2.02 12.72 1.38
N ASP A 51 1.78 13.99 1.70
CA ASP A 51 2.55 15.11 1.18
C ASP A 51 4.05 15.02 1.56
N THR A 52 4.33 14.43 2.71
CA THR A 52 5.69 14.20 3.18
C THR A 52 6.34 12.96 2.56
N VAL A 53 5.59 11.86 2.45
CA VAL A 53 6.18 10.57 2.03
C VAL A 53 6.13 10.35 0.52
N ALA A 54 5.20 10.97 -0.20
CA ALA A 54 5.03 10.74 -1.62
C ALA A 54 6.27 11.10 -2.46
N PRO A 55 7.00 12.20 -2.20
CA PRO A 55 8.21 12.53 -2.96
C PRO A 55 9.39 11.57 -2.70
N SER A 56 9.33 10.75 -1.64
CA SER A 56 10.40 9.79 -1.35
C SER A 56 10.26 8.52 -2.19
N GLU A 57 11.36 7.76 -2.30
CA GLU A 57 11.36 6.42 -2.95
C GLU A 57 11.02 5.28 -1.96
N LEU A 58 10.77 5.60 -0.71
CA LEU A 58 10.45 4.59 0.31
C LEU A 58 9.15 3.87 -0.01
N PRO A 59 9.07 2.56 0.27
CA PRO A 59 7.81 1.84 0.23
C PRO A 59 6.83 2.41 1.27
N VAL A 60 5.55 2.33 0.99
CA VAL A 60 4.50 2.85 1.88
C VAL A 60 3.53 1.73 2.24
N LEU A 61 3.26 1.57 3.53
CA LEU A 61 2.23 0.67 4.04
C LEU A 61 1.02 1.46 4.54
N ILE A 62 -0.15 1.17 4.01
CA ILE A 62 -1.44 1.77 4.38
C ILE A 62 -2.24 0.74 5.16
N GLN A 63 -2.37 0.93 6.48
CA GLN A 63 -3.18 0.06 7.32
C GLN A 63 -4.51 0.70 7.69
N GLY A 64 -5.58 -0.06 7.60
CA GLY A 64 -6.91 0.41 7.99
C GLY A 64 -8.02 -0.58 7.64
N PRO A 65 -9.21 -0.44 8.21
CA PRO A 65 -10.32 -1.35 7.97
C PRO A 65 -10.73 -1.37 6.48
N THR A 66 -11.46 -2.41 6.10
CA THR A 66 -12.06 -2.48 4.76
C THR A 66 -12.98 -1.28 4.54
N GLY A 67 -12.96 -0.70 3.35
CA GLY A 67 -13.74 0.49 3.02
C GLY A 67 -13.15 1.83 3.52
N ALA A 68 -11.99 1.84 4.18
CA ALA A 68 -11.34 3.07 4.65
C ALA A 68 -10.76 3.95 3.52
N GLY A 69 -10.82 3.50 2.27
CA GLY A 69 -10.30 4.25 1.12
C GLY A 69 -8.79 4.08 0.91
N LYS A 70 -8.21 2.93 1.29
CA LYS A 70 -6.78 2.63 1.13
C LYS A 70 -6.29 2.78 -0.31
N GLU A 71 -7.08 2.33 -1.28
CA GLU A 71 -6.77 2.47 -2.72
C GLU A 71 -6.70 3.94 -3.16
N LEU A 72 -7.61 4.77 -2.64
CA LEU A 72 -7.57 6.21 -2.93
C LEU A 72 -6.31 6.86 -2.36
N LEU A 73 -5.88 6.46 -1.16
CA LEU A 73 -4.63 6.95 -0.58
C LEU A 73 -3.42 6.49 -1.40
N ALA A 74 -3.38 5.24 -1.88
CA ALA A 74 -2.34 4.73 -2.75
C ALA A 74 -2.27 5.52 -4.08
N THR A 75 -3.42 5.81 -4.67
CA THR A 75 -3.52 6.68 -5.86
C THR A 75 -2.94 8.07 -5.59
N ARG A 76 -3.22 8.65 -4.42
CA ARG A 76 -2.66 9.95 -4.01
C ARG A 76 -1.15 9.91 -3.84
N VAL A 77 -0.62 8.85 -3.21
CA VAL A 77 0.84 8.63 -3.09
C VAL A 77 1.47 8.61 -4.47
N HIS A 78 0.92 7.86 -5.42
CA HIS A 78 1.42 7.81 -6.79
C HIS A 78 1.37 9.17 -7.47
N GLN A 79 0.23 9.87 -7.46
CA GLN A 79 0.05 11.18 -8.10
C GLN A 79 1.04 12.23 -7.58
N LYS A 80 1.37 12.19 -6.27
CA LYS A 80 2.27 13.16 -5.64
C LYS A 80 3.74 12.71 -5.65
N SER A 81 4.03 11.47 -6.09
CA SER A 81 5.40 10.93 -6.14
C SER A 81 6.27 11.52 -7.25
N GLY A 82 5.65 12.10 -8.28
CA GLY A 82 6.35 12.56 -9.48
C GLY A 82 6.81 11.44 -10.42
N ARG A 83 6.51 10.16 -10.12
CA ARG A 83 6.84 9.01 -10.98
C ARG A 83 6.02 9.04 -12.27
N LYS A 84 6.67 8.76 -13.41
CA LYS A 84 6.08 8.90 -14.75
C LYS A 84 5.42 7.61 -15.25
N GLY A 85 5.81 6.45 -14.71
CA GLY A 85 5.23 5.16 -15.06
C GLY A 85 3.81 4.99 -14.51
N ALA A 86 3.16 3.90 -14.85
CA ALA A 86 1.78 3.63 -14.45
C ALA A 86 1.63 3.31 -12.94
N LEU A 87 0.45 3.60 -12.40
CA LEU A 87 -0.02 2.96 -11.18
C LEU A 87 -0.66 1.62 -11.57
N VAL A 88 0.01 0.53 -11.21
CA VAL A 88 -0.50 -0.84 -11.41
C VAL A 88 -1.01 -1.34 -10.07
N ALA A 89 -2.30 -1.63 -9.99
CA ALA A 89 -2.95 -2.13 -8.78
C ALA A 89 -3.24 -3.63 -8.89
N VAL A 90 -3.00 -4.34 -7.81
CA VAL A 90 -3.32 -5.77 -7.68
C VAL A 90 -3.80 -6.07 -6.27
N ASN A 91 -4.83 -6.89 -6.16
CA ASN A 91 -5.27 -7.42 -4.88
C ASN A 91 -4.68 -8.83 -4.69
N CYS A 92 -3.85 -9.00 -3.66
CA CYS A 92 -3.15 -10.27 -3.40
C CYS A 92 -4.11 -11.43 -3.08
N SER A 93 -5.31 -11.16 -2.59
CA SER A 93 -6.32 -12.20 -2.29
C SER A 93 -7.02 -12.76 -3.52
N THR A 94 -6.89 -12.11 -4.68
CA THR A 94 -7.60 -12.50 -5.92
C THR A 94 -6.99 -13.75 -6.58
N PHE A 95 -5.72 -14.01 -6.34
CA PHE A 95 -5.00 -15.10 -6.99
C PHE A 95 -4.79 -16.29 -6.04
N SER A 96 -4.75 -17.49 -6.62
CA SER A 96 -4.29 -18.64 -5.86
C SER A 96 -2.81 -18.50 -5.49
N LYS A 97 -2.38 -19.22 -4.44
CA LYS A 97 -0.99 -19.17 -3.95
C LYS A 97 0.03 -19.55 -5.02
N GLU A 98 -0.38 -20.43 -5.94
CA GLU A 98 0.47 -20.93 -7.02
C GLU A 98 0.66 -19.89 -8.14
N LEU A 99 -0.37 -19.06 -8.38
CA LEU A 99 -0.38 -18.13 -9.51
C LEU A 99 0.17 -16.75 -9.16
N ILE A 100 0.05 -16.30 -7.91
CA ILE A 100 0.40 -14.93 -7.53
C ILE A 100 1.88 -14.59 -7.83
N GLY A 101 2.80 -15.53 -7.67
CA GLY A 101 4.20 -15.33 -8.02
C GLY A 101 4.38 -15.06 -9.52
N SER A 102 3.69 -15.82 -10.35
CA SER A 102 3.67 -15.63 -11.81
C SER A 102 3.02 -14.31 -12.22
N GLU A 103 1.97 -13.88 -11.55
CA GLU A 103 1.34 -12.59 -11.78
C GLU A 103 2.27 -11.43 -11.44
N LEU A 104 2.88 -11.47 -10.26
CA LEU A 104 3.76 -10.39 -9.77
C LEU A 104 5.05 -10.28 -10.57
N PHE A 105 5.74 -11.41 -10.78
CA PHE A 105 7.10 -11.42 -11.33
C PHE A 105 7.18 -11.84 -12.79
N GLY A 106 6.08 -12.37 -13.37
CA GLY A 106 6.04 -12.95 -14.70
C GLY A 106 6.52 -14.39 -14.73
N HIS A 107 6.43 -15.01 -15.89
CA HIS A 107 6.94 -16.37 -16.14
C HIS A 107 7.43 -16.54 -17.58
N VAL A 108 8.29 -17.54 -17.79
CA VAL A 108 8.68 -18.00 -19.12
C VAL A 108 7.81 -19.18 -19.54
N ALA A 109 7.67 -19.41 -20.85
CA ALA A 109 6.97 -20.55 -21.39
C ALA A 109 7.54 -21.85 -20.81
N GLY A 110 6.66 -22.77 -20.39
CA GLY A 110 7.04 -24.04 -19.80
C GLY A 110 7.38 -23.99 -18.29
N ALA A 111 7.25 -22.84 -17.62
CA ALA A 111 7.58 -22.69 -16.19
C ALA A 111 6.70 -23.56 -15.26
N PHE A 112 5.47 -23.84 -15.67
CA PHE A 112 4.53 -24.72 -14.96
C PHE A 112 3.48 -25.26 -15.93
N SER A 113 2.70 -26.26 -15.51
CA SER A 113 1.59 -26.80 -16.31
C SER A 113 0.58 -25.71 -16.65
N GLY A 114 0.45 -25.35 -17.92
CA GLY A 114 -0.41 -24.25 -18.40
C GLY A 114 0.36 -22.98 -18.80
N ALA A 115 1.65 -22.86 -18.56
CA ALA A 115 2.50 -21.75 -19.02
C ALA A 115 2.82 -21.90 -20.54
N ALA A 116 1.82 -21.67 -21.40
CA ALA A 116 1.98 -21.84 -22.84
C ALA A 116 2.85 -20.75 -23.51
N SER A 117 2.99 -19.58 -22.91
CA SER A 117 3.74 -18.43 -23.43
C SER A 117 4.45 -17.67 -22.30
N ASN A 118 5.38 -16.80 -22.67
CA ASN A 118 5.96 -15.85 -21.72
C ASN A 118 4.91 -14.83 -21.27
N ARG A 119 4.94 -14.47 -19.99
CA ARG A 119 4.10 -13.42 -19.44
C ARG A 119 4.92 -12.38 -18.69
N THR A 120 4.67 -11.13 -19.00
CA THR A 120 5.24 -10.00 -18.27
C THR A 120 4.54 -9.87 -16.92
N GLY A 121 5.32 -9.78 -15.82
CA GLY A 121 4.78 -9.60 -14.49
C GLY A 121 4.37 -8.16 -14.19
N LEU A 122 3.56 -8.00 -13.14
CA LEU A 122 3.04 -6.70 -12.71
C LEU A 122 4.16 -5.74 -12.26
N PHE A 123 5.26 -6.25 -11.70
CA PHE A 123 6.44 -5.43 -11.39
C PHE A 123 7.02 -4.76 -12.64
N ALA A 124 7.18 -5.52 -13.73
CA ALA A 124 7.68 -4.98 -14.99
C ALA A 124 6.65 -4.02 -15.64
N ALA A 125 5.35 -4.29 -15.50
CA ALA A 125 4.31 -3.40 -15.97
C ALA A 125 4.27 -2.07 -15.19
N ALA A 126 4.69 -2.08 -13.91
CA ALA A 126 4.78 -0.89 -13.05
C ALA A 126 6.14 -0.17 -13.13
N ASN A 127 6.99 -0.54 -14.11
CA ASN A 127 8.33 0.06 -14.23
C ASN A 127 8.26 1.59 -14.33
N GLU A 128 9.16 2.30 -13.65
CA GLU A 128 9.18 3.77 -13.48
C GLU A 128 7.90 4.35 -12.83
N GLY A 129 6.99 3.49 -12.39
CA GLY A 129 5.71 3.81 -11.79
C GLY A 129 5.58 3.31 -10.36
N THR A 130 4.38 2.90 -10.01
CA THR A 130 4.01 2.41 -8.67
C THR A 130 3.26 1.10 -8.78
N LEU A 131 3.69 0.09 -8.04
CA LEU A 131 2.94 -1.15 -7.84
C LEU A 131 2.17 -1.04 -6.51
N PHE A 132 0.84 -1.05 -6.60
CA PHE A 132 -0.03 -1.08 -5.44
C PHE A 132 -0.46 -2.51 -5.14
N LEU A 133 -0.06 -3.02 -3.96
CA LEU A 133 -0.39 -4.34 -3.46
C LEU A 133 -1.49 -4.23 -2.40
N ASP A 134 -2.73 -4.40 -2.80
CA ASP A 134 -3.83 -4.46 -1.83
C ASP A 134 -3.88 -5.83 -1.16
N GLU A 135 -4.28 -5.84 0.11
CA GLU A 135 -4.32 -7.02 0.98
C GLU A 135 -2.99 -7.79 1.00
N ILE A 136 -1.87 -7.06 1.20
CA ILE A 136 -0.51 -7.63 1.24
C ILE A 136 -0.37 -8.74 2.30
N ALA A 137 -1.20 -8.72 3.33
CA ALA A 137 -1.28 -9.75 4.36
C ALA A 137 -1.63 -11.16 3.80
N ASP A 138 -2.23 -11.22 2.62
CA ASP A 138 -2.61 -12.47 1.95
C ASP A 138 -1.53 -12.97 0.95
N LEU A 139 -0.41 -12.23 0.83
CA LEU A 139 0.74 -12.68 0.04
C LEU A 139 1.38 -13.92 0.69
N PRO A 140 1.45 -15.06 -0.01
CA PRO A 140 2.03 -16.28 0.53
C PRO A 140 3.47 -16.07 1.01
N LEU A 141 3.84 -16.74 2.09
CA LEU A 141 5.15 -16.60 2.73
C LEU A 141 6.30 -16.90 1.75
N GLU A 142 6.10 -17.85 0.82
CA GLU A 142 7.04 -18.25 -0.20
C GLU A 142 7.35 -17.14 -1.22
N GLN A 143 6.43 -16.19 -1.41
CA GLN A 143 6.58 -15.09 -2.36
C GLN A 143 7.19 -13.82 -1.72
N GLN A 144 7.16 -13.73 -0.41
CA GLN A 144 7.66 -12.55 0.32
C GLN A 144 9.17 -12.30 0.12
N PRO A 145 10.06 -13.32 0.03
CA PRO A 145 11.47 -13.10 -0.30
C PRO A 145 11.69 -12.47 -1.68
N ALA A 146 10.89 -12.86 -2.68
CA ALA A 146 10.98 -12.29 -4.03
C ALA A 146 10.51 -10.83 -4.05
N LEU A 147 9.46 -10.50 -3.29
CA LEU A 147 9.00 -9.13 -3.10
C LEU A 147 10.09 -8.26 -2.44
N LEU A 148 10.70 -8.75 -1.37
CA LEU A 148 11.78 -8.04 -0.67
C LEU A 148 12.96 -7.74 -1.62
N ARG A 149 13.40 -8.73 -2.41
CA ARG A 149 14.45 -8.54 -3.41
C ARG A 149 14.06 -7.51 -4.46
N ALA A 150 12.83 -7.57 -4.98
CA ALA A 150 12.35 -6.59 -5.96
C ALA A 150 12.41 -5.16 -5.43
N MET A 151 12.09 -4.95 -4.15
CA MET A 151 12.16 -3.63 -3.51
C MET A 151 13.60 -3.18 -3.25
N GLN A 152 14.48 -4.07 -2.76
CA GLN A 152 15.84 -3.72 -2.35
C GLN A 152 16.82 -3.67 -3.53
N GLU A 153 16.78 -4.68 -4.38
CA GLU A 153 17.75 -4.85 -5.48
C GLU A 153 17.28 -4.25 -6.80
N LYS A 154 16.01 -3.80 -6.85
CA LYS A 154 15.37 -3.31 -8.10
C LYS A 154 15.46 -4.33 -9.23
N LYS A 155 15.33 -5.60 -8.90
CA LYS A 155 15.39 -6.73 -9.84
C LYS A 155 14.32 -7.74 -9.51
N ILE A 156 13.78 -8.35 -10.55
CA ILE A 156 12.86 -9.49 -10.45
C ILE A 156 13.40 -10.67 -11.25
N ARG A 157 12.96 -11.86 -10.88
CA ARG A 157 13.24 -13.09 -11.63
C ARG A 157 11.92 -13.75 -12.03
N PRO A 158 11.59 -13.80 -13.32
CA PRO A 158 10.39 -14.50 -13.78
C PRO A 158 10.42 -15.99 -13.38
N VAL A 159 9.26 -16.53 -13.07
CA VAL A 159 9.12 -17.96 -12.72
C VAL A 159 9.63 -18.83 -13.88
N GLY A 160 10.46 -19.82 -13.57
CA GLY A 160 11.11 -20.69 -14.56
C GLY A 160 12.30 -20.08 -15.30
N SER A 161 12.73 -18.85 -14.93
CA SER A 161 13.89 -18.20 -15.55
C SER A 161 15.03 -18.02 -14.55
N ASP A 162 16.26 -18.18 -15.03
CA ASP A 162 17.47 -17.81 -14.27
C ASP A 162 17.90 -16.36 -14.54
N LYS A 163 17.27 -15.69 -15.49
CA LYS A 163 17.59 -14.30 -15.85
C LYS A 163 16.87 -13.32 -14.93
N GLU A 164 17.63 -12.37 -14.43
CA GLU A 164 17.09 -11.23 -13.70
C GLU A 164 16.72 -10.10 -14.65
N LEU A 165 15.64 -9.42 -14.36
CA LEU A 165 15.18 -8.23 -15.06
C LEU A 165 15.24 -7.04 -14.11
N ALA A 166 15.88 -5.94 -14.53
CA ALA A 166 15.86 -4.69 -13.77
C ALA A 166 14.45 -4.08 -13.82
N VAL A 167 13.97 -3.62 -12.68
CA VAL A 167 12.66 -2.96 -12.55
C VAL A 167 12.78 -1.82 -11.53
N ASP A 168 12.24 -0.67 -11.86
CA ASP A 168 12.16 0.46 -10.95
C ASP A 168 10.70 0.77 -10.62
N ALA A 169 10.05 -0.12 -9.89
CA ALA A 169 8.70 0.08 -9.40
C ALA A 169 8.73 0.44 -7.91
N ARG A 170 8.08 1.54 -7.55
CA ARG A 170 7.82 1.87 -6.14
C ARG A 170 6.68 1.02 -5.63
N VAL A 171 6.84 0.43 -4.44
CA VAL A 171 5.78 -0.38 -3.82
C VAL A 171 4.97 0.47 -2.84
N VAL A 172 3.65 0.42 -3.00
CA VAL A 172 2.67 0.87 -2.01
C VAL A 172 1.83 -0.35 -1.65
N ALA A 173 1.77 -0.70 -0.38
CA ALA A 173 1.01 -1.85 0.10
C ALA A 173 -0.15 -1.42 0.99
N ALA A 174 -1.24 -2.19 0.99
CA ALA A 174 -2.36 -1.99 1.90
C ALA A 174 -2.75 -3.28 2.60
N SER A 175 -3.27 -3.16 3.82
CA SER A 175 -3.80 -4.30 4.59
C SER A 175 -4.89 -3.84 5.58
N HIS A 176 -5.91 -4.67 5.75
CA HIS A 176 -6.84 -4.53 6.86
C HIS A 176 -6.35 -5.29 8.11
N LYS A 177 -5.43 -6.25 7.96
CA LYS A 177 -4.81 -7.01 9.04
C LYS A 177 -3.58 -6.26 9.56
N LYS A 178 -3.28 -6.43 10.84
CA LYS A 178 -2.04 -5.90 11.41
C LYS A 178 -0.88 -6.83 11.08
N LEU A 179 0.06 -6.34 10.25
CA LEU A 179 1.22 -7.15 9.84
C LEU A 179 2.08 -7.56 11.02
N SER A 180 2.16 -6.75 12.09
CA SER A 180 2.88 -7.10 13.32
C SER A 180 2.35 -8.37 13.99
N GLU A 181 1.03 -8.57 14.00
CA GLU A 181 0.42 -9.80 14.54
C GLU A 181 0.74 -11.01 13.65
N LEU A 182 0.72 -10.85 12.33
CA LEU A 182 1.10 -11.90 11.38
C LEU A 182 2.59 -12.26 11.45
N THR A 183 3.45 -11.27 11.69
CA THR A 183 4.88 -11.48 11.89
C THR A 183 5.13 -12.30 13.15
N THR A 184 4.47 -11.98 14.26
CA THR A 184 4.56 -12.76 15.49
C THR A 184 4.06 -14.19 15.31
N ALA A 185 3.02 -14.40 14.49
CA ALA A 185 2.48 -15.72 14.16
C ALA A 185 3.31 -16.49 13.10
N GLY A 186 4.39 -15.92 12.56
CA GLY A 186 5.22 -16.53 11.52
C GLY A 186 4.59 -16.57 10.13
N ASN A 187 3.50 -15.84 9.90
CA ASN A 187 2.78 -15.79 8.63
C ASN A 187 3.19 -14.60 7.75
N PHE A 188 4.04 -13.71 8.26
CA PHE A 188 4.62 -12.59 7.54
C PHE A 188 6.05 -12.38 7.99
N ARG A 189 6.95 -12.04 7.07
CA ARG A 189 8.37 -11.83 7.39
C ARG A 189 8.59 -10.49 8.08
N ALA A 190 9.43 -10.47 9.08
CA ALA A 190 9.77 -9.27 9.85
C ALA A 190 10.65 -8.28 9.06
N ASP A 191 11.35 -8.77 8.02
CA ASP A 191 12.26 -7.98 7.20
C ASP A 191 11.57 -7.36 5.96
N LEU A 192 10.32 -7.70 5.69
CA LEU A 192 9.50 -7.13 4.63
C LEU A 192 8.64 -5.98 5.16
#